data_9b04ba3a777bd191f2a24c4490721dfe
#
_entry.id   9b04ba3a777bd191f2a24c4490721dfe
#
_cell.length_a   1.000
_cell.length_b   1.000
_cell.length_c   1.000
_cell.angle_alpha   90.00
_cell.angle_beta   90.00
_cell.angle_gamma   90.00
#
_symmetry.space_group_name_H-M   'P 1'
#
loop_
_entity.id
_entity.type
_entity.pdbx_description
1 polymer ?
#
loop_
_entity_poly.entity_id
_entity_poly.type
_entity_poly.pdbx_seq_one_letter_code
_entity_poly.pdbx_strand_id
1 'polypeptide(L)'
;MSNDRRNATPSASEAGTGPFVEARFVPQRYEPNYAYPLLVLLHTRGGDEQQMVRSMPAMSWRNYVGLSLRGPEVVTRQGRPVGHGWGPGFGRRDRSSIAPGLPDAEVFRRRLAAEEPDAIDRLEDGIFAAVRQTRRALHVHSERIFLVGSGEGAAVAYRVAMAHPERFAGVVAINGWLPGGFRPLARLKDCRGLRILVVHGEWNGRVPVEQARRTVATLRDGGLKVAFQAYPCAHRLTSHMLSDVDTWLINQCTREQ
;
A
#
# COMPACT_ATOMS: atom_id res chain seq x y z
N MET A 1 37.16 -26.72 -5.36
CA MET A 1 35.72 -26.61 -5.65
C MET A 1 35.26 -25.26 -5.12
N SER A 2 35.25 -24.27 -5.99
CA SER A 2 35.01 -22.86 -5.66
C SER A 2 33.52 -22.57 -5.73
N ASN A 3 32.95 -22.09 -4.62
CA ASN A 3 31.53 -21.84 -4.44
C ASN A 3 31.23 -20.39 -4.87
N ASP A 4 30.94 -20.18 -6.14
CA ASP A 4 30.63 -18.88 -6.72
C ASP A 4 29.14 -18.56 -6.45
N ARG A 5 28.85 -18.01 -5.26
CA ARG A 5 27.54 -17.41 -4.94
C ARG A 5 27.47 -16.04 -5.61
N ARG A 6 27.08 -15.98 -6.87
CA ARG A 6 26.71 -14.72 -7.51
C ARG A 6 25.43 -14.19 -6.89
N ASN A 7 25.56 -13.12 -6.12
CA ASN A 7 24.48 -12.24 -5.70
C ASN A 7 23.80 -11.69 -6.96
N ALA A 8 22.63 -12.21 -7.29
CA ALA A 8 21.76 -11.59 -8.27
C ALA A 8 21.16 -10.33 -7.64
N THR A 9 21.77 -9.19 -7.89
CA THR A 9 21.17 -7.87 -7.66
C THR A 9 19.91 -7.78 -8.50
N PRO A 10 18.76 -7.34 -7.97
CA PRO A 10 17.57 -7.09 -8.78
C PRO A 10 17.95 -6.06 -9.86
N SER A 11 17.76 -6.40 -11.12
CA SER A 11 18.03 -5.49 -12.24
C SER A 11 17.09 -4.29 -12.09
N ALA A 12 17.65 -3.09 -11.88
CA ALA A 12 16.96 -1.85 -12.05
C ALA A 12 16.67 -1.70 -13.56
N SER A 13 15.47 -2.07 -14.01
CA SER A 13 15.05 -1.85 -15.37
C SER A 13 14.71 -0.37 -15.56
N GLU A 14 15.10 0.11 -16.72
CA GLU A 14 14.96 1.45 -17.31
C GLU A 14 13.78 2.28 -16.80
N ALA A 15 14.04 3.56 -16.56
CA ALA A 15 13.05 4.56 -16.19
C ALA A 15 11.87 4.54 -17.18
N GLY A 16 10.74 4.00 -16.74
CA GLY A 16 9.52 3.99 -17.53
C GLY A 16 9.02 5.41 -17.79
N THR A 17 8.44 5.63 -18.96
CA THR A 17 7.79 6.89 -19.37
C THR A 17 6.49 7.20 -18.60
N GLY A 18 6.27 6.59 -17.44
CA GLY A 18 5.12 6.79 -16.57
C GLY A 18 5.29 7.99 -15.61
N PRO A 19 4.20 8.47 -14.99
CA PRO A 19 4.22 9.61 -14.08
C PRO A 19 4.96 9.32 -12.75
N PHE A 20 5.30 8.06 -12.46
CA PHE A 20 6.03 7.64 -11.27
C PHE A 20 7.37 7.01 -11.61
N VAL A 21 8.36 7.26 -10.76
CA VAL A 21 9.55 6.39 -10.69
C VAL A 21 9.11 5.08 -10.07
N GLU A 22 9.49 3.96 -10.70
CA GLU A 22 9.05 2.63 -10.31
C GLU A 22 10.23 1.65 -10.22
N ALA A 23 10.06 0.62 -9.39
CA ALA A 23 10.92 -0.55 -9.36
C ALA A 23 10.05 -1.79 -9.49
N ARG A 24 10.54 -2.79 -10.23
CA ARG A 24 9.81 -4.04 -10.45
C ARG A 24 10.54 -5.22 -9.83
N PHE A 25 9.77 -6.10 -9.25
CA PHE A 25 10.21 -7.43 -8.87
C PHE A 25 9.60 -8.43 -9.84
N VAL A 26 10.48 -9.13 -10.55
CA VAL A 26 10.08 -10.22 -11.44
C VAL A 26 10.35 -11.54 -10.73
N PRO A 27 9.39 -12.47 -10.69
CA PRO A 27 9.55 -13.76 -10.06
C PRO A 27 10.79 -14.49 -10.55
N GLN A 28 11.48 -15.18 -9.64
CA GLN A 28 12.59 -16.05 -10.01
C GLN A 28 12.07 -17.19 -10.91
N ARG A 29 12.69 -17.39 -12.07
CA ARG A 29 12.21 -18.30 -13.12
C ARG A 29 10.83 -17.89 -13.64
N TYR A 30 10.66 -16.59 -13.97
CA TYR A 30 9.43 -16.08 -14.56
C TYR A 30 9.00 -16.88 -15.79
N GLU A 31 7.73 -17.27 -15.81
CA GLU A 31 7.09 -18.01 -16.89
C GLU A 31 6.14 -17.09 -17.67
N PRO A 32 6.45 -16.72 -18.93
CA PRO A 32 5.63 -15.78 -19.70
C PRO A 32 4.18 -16.23 -19.92
N ASN A 33 3.92 -17.53 -19.87
CA ASN A 33 2.60 -18.12 -20.09
C ASN A 33 1.78 -18.24 -18.78
N TYR A 34 2.36 -17.97 -17.62
CA TYR A 34 1.67 -17.96 -16.35
C TYR A 34 1.23 -16.57 -15.97
N ALA A 35 -0.07 -16.38 -15.68
CA ALA A 35 -0.62 -15.09 -15.27
C ALA A 35 -0.38 -14.85 -13.76
N TYR A 36 0.65 -14.08 -13.44
CA TYR A 36 1.04 -13.79 -12.06
C TYR A 36 0.09 -12.81 -11.37
N PRO A 37 -0.24 -13.00 -10.09
CA PRO A 37 -0.80 -11.94 -9.29
C PRO A 37 0.16 -10.74 -9.21
N LEU A 38 -0.39 -9.51 -9.24
CA LEU A 38 0.37 -8.27 -9.14
C LEU A 38 0.24 -7.67 -7.75
N LEU A 39 1.37 -7.38 -7.12
CA LEU A 39 1.44 -6.59 -5.89
C LEU A 39 1.91 -5.18 -6.23
N VAL A 40 1.03 -4.20 -6.09
CA VAL A 40 1.38 -2.77 -6.17
C VAL A 40 1.83 -2.32 -4.80
N LEU A 41 3.11 -1.99 -4.68
CA LEU A 41 3.80 -1.76 -3.42
C LEU A 41 3.96 -0.26 -3.17
N LEU A 42 3.50 0.20 -2.01
CA LEU A 42 3.44 1.60 -1.63
C LEU A 42 4.23 1.81 -0.32
N HIS A 43 5.32 2.56 -0.40
CA HIS A 43 6.28 2.73 0.70
C HIS A 43 5.76 3.64 1.83
N THR A 44 6.39 3.58 2.99
CA THR A 44 6.14 4.50 4.10
C THR A 44 6.74 5.90 3.82
N ARG A 45 6.25 6.93 4.51
CA ARG A 45 6.81 8.28 4.42
C ARG A 45 8.31 8.30 4.74
N GLY A 46 9.09 8.92 3.88
CA GLY A 46 10.55 8.93 3.94
C GLY A 46 11.21 7.69 3.32
N GLY A 47 10.43 6.79 2.71
CA GLY A 47 10.92 5.70 1.89
C GLY A 47 10.95 6.05 0.40
N ASP A 48 11.12 5.03 -0.43
CA ASP A 48 11.14 5.10 -1.88
C ASP A 48 10.65 3.77 -2.50
N GLU A 49 10.66 3.67 -3.81
CA GLU A 49 10.28 2.45 -4.54
C GLU A 49 11.17 1.25 -4.20
N GLN A 50 12.44 1.49 -3.80
CA GLN A 50 13.36 0.42 -3.45
C GLN A 50 13.04 -0.21 -2.10
N GLN A 51 12.44 0.57 -1.18
CA GLN A 51 12.10 0.07 0.15
C GLN A 51 11.21 -1.17 0.10
N MET A 52 10.11 -1.09 -0.67
CA MET A 52 9.13 -2.17 -0.72
C MET A 52 9.55 -3.30 -1.65
N VAL A 53 10.21 -3.00 -2.77
CA VAL A 53 10.67 -4.04 -3.69
C VAL A 53 11.70 -4.96 -3.04
N ARG A 54 12.55 -4.42 -2.15
CA ARG A 54 13.52 -5.22 -1.37
C ARG A 54 12.88 -6.16 -0.37
N SER A 55 11.61 -5.94 0.00
CA SER A 55 10.88 -6.83 0.90
C SER A 55 10.25 -8.03 0.18
N MET A 56 10.15 -8.00 -1.14
CA MET A 56 9.53 -9.07 -1.94
C MET A 56 10.12 -10.45 -1.70
N PRO A 57 11.46 -10.63 -1.62
CA PRO A 57 12.05 -11.94 -1.34
C PRO A 57 11.63 -12.55 0.01
N ALA A 58 11.31 -11.71 1.01
CA ALA A 58 10.83 -12.18 2.31
C ALA A 58 9.33 -12.57 2.29
N MET A 59 8.57 -12.13 1.29
CA MET A 59 7.23 -12.65 1.00
C MET A 59 7.36 -13.90 0.12
N SER A 60 7.81 -13.74 -1.13
CA SER A 60 7.99 -14.85 -2.05
C SER A 60 8.97 -14.52 -3.17
N TRP A 61 9.80 -15.48 -3.55
CA TRP A 61 10.67 -15.38 -4.73
C TRP A 61 9.94 -15.67 -6.04
N ARG A 62 8.76 -16.29 -6.02
CA ARG A 62 8.15 -16.91 -7.21
C ARG A 62 6.70 -16.55 -7.46
N ASN A 63 5.94 -16.18 -6.44
CA ASN A 63 4.48 -16.19 -6.53
C ASN A 63 3.87 -14.94 -7.15
N TYR A 64 4.61 -13.82 -7.19
CA TYR A 64 4.04 -12.51 -7.54
C TYR A 64 4.97 -11.70 -8.43
N VAL A 65 4.38 -10.90 -9.32
CA VAL A 65 5.04 -9.71 -9.87
C VAL A 65 4.86 -8.57 -8.86
N GLY A 66 5.95 -7.87 -8.54
CA GLY A 66 5.94 -6.67 -7.69
C GLY A 66 6.10 -5.40 -8.54
N LEU A 67 5.25 -4.41 -8.33
CA LEU A 67 5.36 -3.07 -8.87
C LEU A 67 5.46 -2.09 -7.72
N SER A 68 6.62 -1.58 -7.43
CA SER A 68 6.86 -0.60 -6.36
C SER A 68 6.95 0.80 -6.93
N LEU A 69 6.16 1.72 -6.39
CA LEU A 69 6.06 3.10 -6.86
C LEU A 69 6.72 4.04 -5.85
N ARG A 70 7.35 5.11 -6.37
CA ARG A 70 7.87 6.22 -5.57
C ARG A 70 6.79 7.28 -5.41
N GLY A 71 6.49 7.67 -4.17
CA GLY A 71 5.59 8.78 -3.90
C GLY A 71 6.12 10.11 -4.47
N PRO A 72 5.24 11.00 -4.95
CA PRO A 72 5.64 12.21 -5.67
C PRO A 72 6.21 13.33 -4.77
N GLU A 73 5.95 13.29 -3.46
CA GLU A 73 6.40 14.31 -2.51
C GLU A 73 7.82 14.03 -2.03
N VAL A 74 8.74 15.00 -2.17
CA VAL A 74 10.05 14.92 -1.54
C VAL A 74 9.92 15.24 -0.05
N VAL A 75 10.28 14.29 0.80
CA VAL A 75 10.29 14.47 2.26
C VAL A 75 11.66 15.01 2.68
N THR A 76 11.66 16.16 3.36
CA THR A 76 12.88 16.77 3.89
C THR A 76 12.92 16.70 5.42
N ARG A 77 14.11 16.54 5.97
CA ARG A 77 14.38 16.65 7.40
C ARG A 77 15.59 17.56 7.60
N GLN A 78 15.41 18.62 8.37
CA GLN A 78 16.46 19.64 8.58
C GLN A 78 17.02 20.19 7.25
N GLY A 79 16.13 20.45 6.26
CA GLY A 79 16.49 20.96 4.95
C GLY A 79 17.14 19.96 3.98
N ARG A 80 17.32 18.69 4.38
CA ARG A 80 17.91 17.64 3.54
C ARG A 80 16.84 16.64 3.08
N PRO A 81 16.83 16.21 1.82
CA PRO A 81 15.96 15.14 1.35
C PRO A 81 16.28 13.84 2.09
N VAL A 82 15.25 13.17 2.60
CA VAL A 82 15.38 11.88 3.32
C VAL A 82 14.59 10.75 2.69
N GLY A 83 13.88 11.04 1.60
CA GLY A 83 13.04 10.08 0.87
C GLY A 83 11.79 10.74 0.34
N HIS A 84 10.76 9.96 0.11
CA HIS A 84 9.53 10.38 -0.54
C HIS A 84 8.29 10.12 0.32
N GLY A 85 7.18 10.79 -0.02
CA GLY A 85 5.86 10.65 0.58
C GLY A 85 4.78 10.75 -0.49
N TRP A 86 3.53 10.54 -0.09
CA TRP A 86 2.40 10.44 -1.02
C TRP A 86 1.57 11.71 -1.14
N GLY A 87 1.96 12.74 -0.41
CA GLY A 87 1.35 14.05 -0.46
C GLY A 87 0.54 14.43 0.79
N PRO A 88 0.08 15.69 0.88
CA PRO A 88 -0.50 16.24 2.10
C PRO A 88 -1.82 15.56 2.52
N GLY A 89 -2.56 14.98 1.58
CA GLY A 89 -3.81 14.26 1.87
C GLY A 89 -3.62 12.95 2.62
N PHE A 90 -2.41 12.39 2.65
CA PHE A 90 -2.09 11.11 3.28
C PHE A 90 -1.22 11.25 4.53
N GLY A 91 -0.61 12.41 4.75
CA GLY A 91 0.15 12.69 5.95
C GLY A 91 -0.73 12.55 7.20
N ARG A 92 -0.18 11.98 8.27
CA ARG A 92 -0.83 11.99 9.58
C ARG A 92 -0.94 13.45 10.04
N ARG A 93 -2.12 14.02 9.98
CA ARG A 93 -2.36 15.35 10.54
C ARG A 93 -2.26 15.23 12.06
N ASP A 94 -1.31 15.96 12.61
CA ASP A 94 -1.20 16.13 14.03
C ASP A 94 -2.51 16.78 14.55
N ARG A 95 -3.11 16.19 15.57
CA ARG A 95 -4.30 16.75 16.24
C ARG A 95 -4.02 18.16 16.77
N SER A 96 -2.77 18.54 16.98
CA SER A 96 -2.33 19.87 17.43
C SER A 96 -2.60 20.98 16.42
N SER A 97 -2.80 20.65 15.12
CA SER A 97 -3.13 21.65 14.10
C SER A 97 -4.62 22.01 14.02
N ILE A 98 -5.47 21.34 14.80
CA ILE A 98 -6.90 21.65 14.92
C ILE A 98 -7.06 22.51 16.17
N ALA A 99 -7.45 23.78 15.99
CA ALA A 99 -7.73 24.66 17.10
C ALA A 99 -8.72 23.98 18.08
N PRO A 100 -8.38 23.92 19.39
CA PRO A 100 -9.28 23.34 20.38
C PRO A 100 -10.61 24.12 20.40
N GLY A 101 -11.74 23.39 20.39
CA GLY A 101 -13.06 23.97 20.53
C GLY A 101 -13.86 24.19 19.24
N LEU A 102 -13.36 23.75 18.06
CA LEU A 102 -14.19 23.77 16.84
C LEU A 102 -15.27 22.67 16.88
N PRO A 103 -16.51 22.98 16.48
CA PRO A 103 -17.55 21.99 16.30
C PRO A 103 -17.10 20.87 15.33
N ASP A 104 -17.48 19.63 15.60
CA ASP A 104 -17.11 18.47 14.78
C ASP A 104 -17.45 18.65 13.29
N ALA A 105 -18.57 19.33 12.98
CA ALA A 105 -18.97 19.63 11.61
C ALA A 105 -18.03 20.61 10.90
N GLU A 106 -17.37 21.52 11.60
CA GLU A 106 -16.43 22.47 11.02
C GLU A 106 -15.05 21.84 10.85
N VAL A 107 -14.63 21.00 11.78
CA VAL A 107 -13.46 20.13 11.64
C VAL A 107 -13.60 19.23 10.43
N PHE A 108 -14.80 18.66 10.22
CA PHE A 108 -15.11 17.83 9.07
C PHE A 108 -15.06 18.62 7.76
N ARG A 109 -15.70 19.81 7.70
CA ARG A 109 -15.65 20.69 6.52
C ARG A 109 -14.24 21.14 6.16
N ARG A 110 -13.41 21.50 7.13
CA ARG A 110 -12.01 21.87 6.92
C ARG A 110 -11.17 20.70 6.43
N ARG A 111 -11.49 19.46 6.87
CA ARG A 111 -10.85 18.25 6.35
C ARG A 111 -11.22 17.99 4.89
N LEU A 112 -12.48 18.17 4.51
CA LEU A 112 -12.92 18.06 3.12
C LEU A 112 -12.27 19.12 2.21
N ALA A 113 -12.23 20.38 2.67
CA ALA A 113 -11.64 21.49 1.91
C ALA A 113 -10.12 21.40 1.77
N ALA A 114 -9.44 20.65 2.65
CA ALA A 114 -8.00 20.45 2.59
C ALA A 114 -7.59 19.21 1.78
N GLU A 115 -8.53 18.43 1.25
CA GLU A 115 -8.25 17.47 0.19
C GLU A 115 -8.01 18.27 -1.09
N GLU A 116 -6.83 18.15 -1.70
CA GLU A 116 -6.56 18.64 -3.05
C GLU A 116 -7.04 17.56 -4.03
N PRO A 117 -8.27 17.67 -4.57
CA PRO A 117 -8.86 16.63 -5.42
C PRO A 117 -7.94 16.26 -6.58
N ASP A 118 -7.38 17.27 -7.24
CA ASP A 118 -6.52 17.10 -8.41
C ASP A 118 -5.21 16.33 -8.08
N ALA A 119 -4.67 16.48 -6.87
CA ALA A 119 -3.47 15.75 -6.47
C ALA A 119 -3.77 14.26 -6.25
N ILE A 120 -4.96 13.97 -5.72
CA ILE A 120 -5.42 12.61 -5.48
C ILE A 120 -5.77 11.93 -6.80
N ASP A 121 -6.48 12.61 -7.67
CA ASP A 121 -6.87 12.09 -8.98
C ASP A 121 -5.61 11.79 -9.83
N ARG A 122 -4.60 12.68 -9.80
CA ARG A 122 -3.29 12.43 -10.45
C ARG A 122 -2.56 11.22 -9.86
N LEU A 123 -2.65 11.03 -8.55
CA LEU A 123 -2.05 9.86 -7.88
C LEU A 123 -2.74 8.56 -8.32
N GLU A 124 -4.05 8.53 -8.33
CA GLU A 124 -4.86 7.39 -8.77
C GLU A 124 -4.57 7.05 -10.24
N ASP A 125 -4.61 8.04 -11.12
CA ASP A 125 -4.30 7.90 -12.55
C ASP A 125 -2.87 7.38 -12.78
N GLY A 126 -1.92 7.87 -12.01
CA GLY A 126 -0.54 7.42 -12.04
C GLY A 126 -0.38 5.95 -11.66
N ILE A 127 -1.04 5.52 -10.57
CA ILE A 127 -1.07 4.11 -10.15
C ILE A 127 -1.67 3.23 -11.27
N PHE A 128 -2.80 3.66 -11.85
CA PHE A 128 -3.43 2.90 -12.94
C PHE A 128 -2.57 2.86 -14.21
N ALA A 129 -1.87 3.94 -14.52
CA ALA A 129 -0.94 3.97 -15.65
C ALA A 129 0.21 2.99 -15.47
N ALA A 130 0.83 2.97 -14.28
CA ALA A 130 1.91 2.04 -13.94
C ALA A 130 1.46 0.57 -13.97
N VAL A 131 0.24 0.28 -13.46
CA VAL A 131 -0.37 -1.07 -13.57
C VAL A 131 -0.56 -1.46 -15.04
N ARG A 132 -1.12 -0.56 -15.88
CA ARG A 132 -1.28 -0.84 -17.32
C ARG A 132 0.05 -1.10 -18.02
N GLN A 133 1.08 -0.33 -17.71
CA GLN A 133 2.42 -0.50 -18.27
C GLN A 133 3.04 -1.84 -17.84
N THR A 134 2.89 -2.22 -16.57
CA THR A 134 3.37 -3.51 -16.07
C THR A 134 2.68 -4.68 -16.76
N ARG A 135 1.36 -4.60 -16.98
CA ARG A 135 0.59 -5.62 -17.69
C ARG A 135 0.95 -5.75 -19.18
N ARG A 136 1.50 -4.70 -19.80
CA ARG A 136 2.03 -4.78 -21.18
C ARG A 136 3.39 -5.45 -21.24
N ALA A 137 4.18 -5.32 -20.17
CA ALA A 137 5.54 -5.85 -20.10
C ALA A 137 5.61 -7.28 -19.53
N LEU A 138 4.69 -7.65 -18.66
CA LEU A 138 4.68 -8.92 -17.93
C LEU A 138 3.26 -9.51 -17.93
N HIS A 139 3.18 -10.85 -17.96
CA HIS A 139 1.90 -11.56 -17.91
C HIS A 139 1.33 -11.53 -16.49
N VAL A 140 0.46 -10.56 -16.23
CA VAL A 140 -0.21 -10.33 -14.95
C VAL A 140 -1.68 -10.68 -15.05
N HIS A 141 -2.19 -11.36 -14.03
CA HIS A 141 -3.60 -11.74 -13.92
C HIS A 141 -4.48 -10.48 -13.82
N SER A 142 -5.56 -10.41 -14.60
CA SER A 142 -6.42 -9.22 -14.69
C SER A 142 -7.13 -8.87 -13.39
N GLU A 143 -7.49 -9.87 -12.59
CA GLU A 143 -8.32 -9.73 -11.38
C GLU A 143 -7.54 -9.94 -10.07
N ARG A 144 -6.28 -10.43 -10.13
CA ARG A 144 -5.46 -10.67 -8.94
C ARG A 144 -4.44 -9.54 -8.75
N ILE A 145 -4.96 -8.31 -8.62
CA ILE A 145 -4.16 -7.11 -8.36
C ILE A 145 -4.40 -6.67 -6.91
N PHE A 146 -3.35 -6.60 -6.11
CA PHE A 146 -3.42 -6.24 -4.70
C PHE A 146 -2.63 -4.96 -4.45
N LEU A 147 -3.16 -4.07 -3.61
CA LEU A 147 -2.39 -2.94 -3.07
C LEU A 147 -1.76 -3.36 -1.73
N VAL A 148 -0.45 -3.21 -1.63
CA VAL A 148 0.31 -3.53 -0.41
C VAL A 148 1.02 -2.27 0.06
N GLY A 149 0.51 -1.64 1.11
CA GLY A 149 1.03 -0.38 1.63
C GLY A 149 1.61 -0.49 3.02
N SER A 150 2.69 0.26 3.27
CA SER A 150 3.30 0.40 4.59
C SER A 150 3.20 1.83 5.09
N GLY A 151 2.79 2.05 6.34
CA GLY A 151 2.67 3.38 6.95
C GLY A 151 1.75 4.31 6.15
N GLU A 152 2.28 5.40 5.59
CA GLU A 152 1.55 6.32 4.72
C GLU A 152 1.07 5.63 3.43
N GLY A 153 1.87 4.72 2.86
CA GLY A 153 1.46 3.91 1.72
C GLY A 153 0.24 3.01 1.98
N ALA A 154 0.01 2.59 3.23
CA ALA A 154 -1.22 1.89 3.59
C ALA A 154 -2.44 2.81 3.54
N ALA A 155 -2.29 4.09 3.92
CA ALA A 155 -3.37 5.06 3.78
C ALA A 155 -3.74 5.29 2.29
N VAL A 156 -2.73 5.34 1.41
CA VAL A 156 -2.94 5.38 -0.04
C VAL A 156 -3.65 4.11 -0.52
N ALA A 157 -3.20 2.93 -0.08
CA ALA A 157 -3.80 1.66 -0.47
C ALA A 157 -5.28 1.59 -0.11
N TYR A 158 -5.66 1.99 1.10
CA TYR A 158 -7.07 2.09 1.49
C TYR A 158 -7.84 3.06 0.60
N ARG A 159 -7.28 4.25 0.38
CA ARG A 159 -7.94 5.30 -0.41
C ARG A 159 -8.25 4.83 -1.81
N VAL A 160 -7.24 4.34 -2.51
CA VAL A 160 -7.35 3.94 -3.93
C VAL A 160 -8.24 2.71 -4.08
N ALA A 161 -8.06 1.67 -3.24
CA ALA A 161 -8.87 0.47 -3.35
C ALA A 161 -10.34 0.70 -3.01
N MET A 162 -10.64 1.56 -2.03
CA MET A 162 -12.03 1.84 -1.66
C MET A 162 -12.71 2.84 -2.60
N ALA A 163 -11.95 3.65 -3.34
CA ALA A 163 -12.47 4.47 -4.42
C ALA A 163 -12.77 3.63 -5.69
N HIS A 164 -11.99 2.58 -5.93
CA HIS A 164 -12.06 1.73 -7.13
C HIS A 164 -12.05 0.24 -6.77
N PRO A 165 -13.05 -0.25 -6.00
CA PRO A 165 -13.04 -1.62 -5.47
C PRO A 165 -13.11 -2.70 -6.55
N GLU A 166 -13.62 -2.37 -7.72
CA GLU A 166 -13.67 -3.25 -8.89
C GLU A 166 -12.32 -3.52 -9.55
N ARG A 167 -11.29 -2.74 -9.21
CA ARG A 167 -9.95 -2.85 -9.82
C ARG A 167 -8.97 -3.69 -9.02
N PHE A 168 -9.31 -4.01 -7.77
CA PHE A 168 -8.38 -4.66 -6.85
C PHE A 168 -9.02 -5.87 -6.16
N ALA A 169 -8.26 -6.95 -6.09
CA ALA A 169 -8.67 -8.16 -5.35
C ALA A 169 -8.60 -7.95 -3.83
N GLY A 170 -7.73 -7.05 -3.37
CA GLY A 170 -7.60 -6.78 -1.95
C GLY A 170 -6.53 -5.76 -1.60
N VAL A 171 -6.46 -5.48 -0.29
CA VAL A 171 -5.51 -4.55 0.33
C VAL A 171 -4.76 -5.24 1.45
N VAL A 172 -3.45 -5.04 1.50
CA VAL A 172 -2.61 -5.34 2.65
C VAL A 172 -2.12 -4.01 3.23
N ALA A 173 -2.57 -3.68 4.43
CA ALA A 173 -2.22 -2.45 5.13
C ALA A 173 -1.30 -2.75 6.31
N ILE A 174 -0.02 -2.36 6.21
CA ILE A 174 1.00 -2.65 7.20
C ILE A 174 1.35 -1.38 7.98
N ASN A 175 1.18 -1.40 9.29
CA ASN A 175 1.56 -0.29 10.18
C ASN A 175 0.96 1.07 9.80
N GLY A 176 -0.18 1.08 9.10
CA GLY A 176 -0.81 2.29 8.58
C GLY A 176 -2.13 2.62 9.27
N TRP A 177 -2.88 3.51 8.66
CA TRP A 177 -4.18 3.98 9.14
C TRP A 177 -5.15 4.16 7.98
N LEU A 178 -6.44 4.09 8.29
CA LEU A 178 -7.48 4.50 7.35
C LEU A 178 -7.45 6.04 7.26
N PRO A 179 -7.26 6.63 6.07
CA PRO A 179 -7.26 8.08 5.94
C PRO A 179 -8.61 8.66 6.34
N GLY A 180 -8.58 9.81 7.00
CA GLY A 180 -9.80 10.57 7.29
C GLY A 180 -10.35 11.17 5.99
N GLY A 181 -11.67 11.46 5.95
CA GLY A 181 -12.33 12.04 4.81
C GLY A 181 -13.50 11.21 4.31
N PHE A 182 -14.34 11.81 3.48
CA PHE A 182 -15.58 11.20 3.02
C PHE A 182 -15.36 10.14 1.93
N ARG A 183 -14.41 10.35 1.01
CA ARG A 183 -14.22 9.48 -0.16
C ARG A 183 -13.95 8.00 0.15
N PRO A 184 -13.07 7.61 1.10
CA PRO A 184 -12.85 6.20 1.39
C PRO A 184 -14.08 5.45 1.86
N LEU A 185 -15.01 6.13 2.52
CA LEU A 185 -16.23 5.52 3.07
C LEU A 185 -17.48 5.72 2.19
N ALA A 186 -17.40 6.59 1.17
CA ALA A 186 -18.54 6.91 0.30
C ALA A 186 -19.05 5.70 -0.49
N ARG A 187 -18.16 4.78 -0.86
CA ARG A 187 -18.47 3.56 -1.63
C ARG A 187 -18.39 2.28 -0.79
N LEU A 188 -18.64 2.38 0.50
CA LEU A 188 -18.45 1.24 1.42
C LEU A 188 -19.28 0.01 1.02
N LYS A 189 -20.49 0.22 0.50
CA LYS A 189 -21.34 -0.87 0.00
C LYS A 189 -20.72 -1.61 -1.19
N ASP A 190 -20.05 -0.88 -2.07
CA ASP A 190 -19.40 -1.44 -3.26
C ASP A 190 -18.11 -2.20 -2.89
N CYS A 191 -17.55 -1.87 -1.73
CA CYS A 191 -16.31 -2.49 -1.22
C CYS A 191 -16.52 -3.87 -0.59
N ARG A 192 -17.75 -4.42 -0.52
CA ARG A 192 -18.03 -5.71 0.14
C ARG A 192 -17.25 -6.89 -0.44
N GLY A 193 -16.88 -6.82 -1.71
CA GLY A 193 -16.02 -7.80 -2.38
C GLY A 193 -14.54 -7.66 -2.06
N LEU A 194 -14.11 -6.46 -1.62
CA LEU A 194 -12.72 -6.16 -1.33
C LEU A 194 -12.26 -6.88 -0.05
N ARG A 195 -11.17 -7.59 -0.13
CA ARG A 195 -10.57 -8.31 1.00
C ARG A 195 -9.43 -7.49 1.58
N ILE A 196 -9.40 -7.36 2.89
CA ILE A 196 -8.43 -6.50 3.57
C ILE A 196 -7.67 -7.31 4.61
N LEU A 197 -6.34 -7.23 4.58
CA LEU A 197 -5.46 -7.66 5.66
C LEU A 197 -4.85 -6.44 6.32
N VAL A 198 -5.01 -6.32 7.63
CA VAL A 198 -4.36 -5.30 8.45
C VAL A 198 -3.30 -5.97 9.31
N VAL A 199 -2.05 -5.55 9.14
CA VAL A 199 -0.88 -6.06 9.87
C VAL A 199 -0.27 -4.91 10.68
N HIS A 200 -0.09 -5.09 11.99
CA HIS A 200 0.31 -3.96 12.84
C HIS A 200 1.25 -4.36 13.97
N GLY A 201 2.24 -3.51 14.25
CA GLY A 201 3.10 -3.65 15.42
C GLY A 201 2.39 -3.16 16.69
N GLU A 202 2.37 -3.97 17.75
CA GLU A 202 1.74 -3.63 19.03
C GLU A 202 2.41 -2.42 19.71
N TRP A 203 3.73 -2.30 19.51
CA TRP A 203 4.54 -1.20 20.08
C TRP A 203 4.80 -0.09 19.06
N ASN A 204 3.90 0.08 18.11
CA ASN A 204 4.03 1.10 17.08
C ASN A 204 3.74 2.50 17.66
N GLY A 205 4.79 3.23 18.02
CA GLY A 205 4.69 4.60 18.56
C GLY A 205 4.26 5.65 17.54
N ARG A 206 4.33 5.35 16.22
CA ARG A 206 3.87 6.28 15.18
C ARG A 206 2.37 6.18 14.92
N VAL A 207 1.85 4.96 14.90
CA VAL A 207 0.42 4.67 14.73
C VAL A 207 0.04 3.68 15.82
N PRO A 208 -0.65 4.09 16.88
CA PRO A 208 -1.05 3.19 17.96
C PRO A 208 -1.90 2.02 17.46
N VAL A 209 -1.68 0.83 18.01
CA VAL A 209 -2.42 -0.39 17.60
C VAL A 209 -3.93 -0.25 17.80
N GLU A 210 -4.36 0.57 18.75
CA GLU A 210 -5.77 0.89 19.00
C GLU A 210 -6.41 1.62 17.81
N GLN A 211 -5.62 2.41 17.07
CA GLN A 211 -6.10 3.05 15.83
C GLN A 211 -6.32 1.99 14.74
N ALA A 212 -5.42 1.00 14.62
CA ALA A 212 -5.62 -0.11 13.71
C ALA A 212 -6.84 -0.95 14.09
N ARG A 213 -7.02 -1.25 15.39
CA ARG A 213 -8.21 -1.98 15.89
C ARG A 213 -9.51 -1.24 15.59
N ARG A 214 -9.55 0.08 15.78
CA ARG A 214 -10.70 0.93 15.42
C ARG A 214 -10.97 0.91 13.92
N THR A 215 -9.93 1.01 13.09
CA THR A 215 -10.07 0.88 11.64
C THR A 215 -10.70 -0.46 11.26
N VAL A 216 -10.22 -1.55 11.84
CA VAL A 216 -10.76 -2.90 11.59
C VAL A 216 -12.23 -3.00 11.99
N ALA A 217 -12.60 -2.49 13.17
CA ALA A 217 -14.00 -2.45 13.62
C ALA A 217 -14.88 -1.67 12.63
N THR A 218 -14.48 -0.44 12.28
CA THR A 218 -15.23 0.41 11.33
C THR A 218 -15.45 -0.28 9.99
N LEU A 219 -14.43 -0.93 9.44
CA LEU A 219 -14.54 -1.60 8.15
C LEU A 219 -15.42 -2.86 8.23
N ARG A 220 -15.33 -3.63 9.33
CA ARG A 220 -16.18 -4.80 9.58
C ARG A 220 -17.64 -4.41 9.78
N ASP A 221 -17.91 -3.35 10.53
CA ASP A 221 -19.25 -2.79 10.73
C ASP A 221 -19.85 -2.32 9.39
N GLY A 222 -19.00 -1.86 8.46
CA GLY A 222 -19.36 -1.56 7.08
C GLY A 222 -19.60 -2.78 6.18
N GLY A 223 -19.42 -4.00 6.71
CA GLY A 223 -19.65 -5.26 5.99
C GLY A 223 -18.46 -5.76 5.17
N LEU A 224 -17.24 -5.20 5.37
CA LEU A 224 -16.05 -5.64 4.67
C LEU A 224 -15.41 -6.87 5.34
N LYS A 225 -14.76 -7.71 4.53
CA LYS A 225 -13.99 -8.88 5.00
C LYS A 225 -12.58 -8.45 5.40
N VAL A 226 -12.35 -8.23 6.70
CA VAL A 226 -11.09 -7.75 7.24
C VAL A 226 -10.45 -8.78 8.16
N ALA A 227 -9.23 -9.23 7.81
CA ALA A 227 -8.34 -9.96 8.71
C ALA A 227 -7.42 -8.96 9.45
N PHE A 228 -7.10 -9.25 10.71
CA PHE A 228 -6.22 -8.41 11.52
C PHE A 228 -5.20 -9.28 12.26
N GLN A 229 -3.92 -8.87 12.17
CA GLN A 229 -2.83 -9.50 12.88
C GLN A 229 -1.97 -8.43 13.55
N ALA A 230 -1.71 -8.60 14.85
CA ALA A 230 -0.82 -7.76 15.63
C ALA A 230 0.46 -8.51 16.00
N TYR A 231 1.59 -7.80 16.03
CA TYR A 231 2.91 -8.39 16.28
C TYR A 231 3.65 -7.63 17.38
N PRO A 232 4.44 -8.30 18.22
CA PRO A 232 5.21 -7.67 19.29
C PRO A 232 6.42 -6.92 18.74
N CYS A 233 6.17 -5.86 17.95
CA CYS A 233 7.19 -5.02 17.35
C CYS A 233 6.74 -3.56 17.22
N ALA A 234 7.71 -2.66 16.98
CA ALA A 234 7.48 -1.25 16.71
C ALA A 234 7.03 -1.02 15.24
N HIS A 235 7.14 0.22 14.76
CA HIS A 235 6.82 0.61 13.37
C HIS A 235 7.87 0.10 12.38
N ARG A 236 7.87 -1.19 12.09
CA ARG A 236 8.81 -1.83 11.14
C ARG A 236 8.17 -3.01 10.43
N LEU A 237 8.71 -3.37 9.27
CA LEU A 237 8.41 -4.63 8.58
C LEU A 237 9.30 -5.73 9.19
N THR A 238 8.69 -6.86 9.54
CA THR A 238 9.43 -8.05 9.99
C THR A 238 9.23 -9.18 8.98
N SER A 239 10.17 -10.11 8.90
CA SER A 239 10.05 -11.30 8.05
C SER A 239 8.82 -12.13 8.39
N HIS A 240 8.46 -12.21 9.67
CA HIS A 240 7.26 -12.92 10.13
C HIS A 240 5.99 -12.27 9.59
N MET A 241 5.86 -10.93 9.67
CA MET A 241 4.75 -10.21 9.06
C MET A 241 4.64 -10.50 7.56
N LEU A 242 5.76 -10.50 6.85
CA LEU A 242 5.79 -10.72 5.40
C LEU A 242 5.45 -12.16 5.02
N SER A 243 5.85 -13.15 5.81
CA SER A 243 5.46 -14.56 5.65
C SER A 243 3.94 -14.75 5.82
N ASP A 244 3.34 -14.08 6.81
CA ASP A 244 1.89 -14.17 7.03
C ASP A 244 1.11 -13.41 5.96
N VAL A 245 1.68 -12.31 5.45
CA VAL A 245 1.14 -11.60 4.26
C VAL A 245 1.15 -12.53 3.04
N ASP A 246 2.25 -13.27 2.79
CA ASP A 246 2.32 -14.25 1.70
C ASP A 246 1.26 -15.34 1.86
N THR A 247 1.15 -15.93 3.05
CA THR A 247 0.14 -16.95 3.36
C THR A 247 -1.28 -16.42 3.09
N TRP A 248 -1.58 -15.19 3.50
CA TRP A 248 -2.87 -14.57 3.25
C TRP A 248 -3.11 -14.35 1.74
N LEU A 249 -2.13 -13.83 1.02
CA LEU A 249 -2.22 -13.57 -0.43
C LEU A 249 -2.43 -14.86 -1.22
N ILE A 250 -1.69 -15.94 -0.91
CA ILE A 250 -1.89 -17.26 -1.52
C ILE A 250 -3.33 -17.71 -1.33
N ASN A 251 -3.85 -17.62 -0.09
CA ASN A 251 -5.22 -17.96 0.21
C ASN A 251 -6.26 -17.14 -0.57
N GLN A 252 -5.95 -15.87 -0.90
CA GLN A 252 -6.84 -15.05 -1.75
C GLN A 252 -6.74 -15.48 -3.22
N CYS A 253 -5.56 -15.87 -3.70
CA CYS A 253 -5.35 -16.29 -5.08
C CYS A 253 -5.89 -17.70 -5.39
N THR A 254 -5.97 -18.59 -4.39
CA THR A 254 -6.40 -19.99 -4.55
C THR A 254 -7.89 -20.22 -4.27
N ARG A 255 -8.59 -19.25 -3.66
CA ARG A 255 -10.04 -19.34 -3.49
C ARG A 255 -10.69 -19.16 -4.85
N GLU A 256 -11.38 -20.19 -5.32
CA GLU A 256 -12.32 -20.09 -6.44
C GLU A 256 -13.37 -19.02 -6.11
N GLN A 257 -13.66 -18.17 -7.07
CA GLN A 257 -14.69 -17.11 -6.95
C GLN A 257 -16.07 -17.74 -6.93
#